data_4b34336e4f7cd58665b5ce7228d02a24
#
_entry.id   4b34336e4f7cd58665b5ce7228d02a24
#
_cell.length_a   1.000
_cell.length_b   1.000
_cell.length_c   1.000
_cell.angle_alpha   90.00
_cell.angle_beta   90.00
_cell.angle_gamma   90.00
#
_symmetry.space_group_name_H-M   'P 1'
#
loop_
_entity.id
_entity.type
_entity.pdbx_description
1 polymer ?
#
loop_
_entity_poly.entity_id
_entity_poly.type
_entity_poly.pdbx_seq_one_letter_code
_entity_poly.pdbx_strand_id
1 'polypeptide(L)'
;DLHLLSRRQRQMCIRDRRSRIQVEENYTLIILDIPTIEERKGREYFYTIPFGIIFTDKYIFTVCLVDSPVLTVFMDGRVKDFYTYKRTRFIYQMLYRNATMFLQYLKIIDKKSDEVEKKLHISQRNQELIEMLDLEKSLVYFTTSLRGNEVVLEKLMRNTSIPRYEDDEELLEDVIIENKQAIEMAKIYSDILSGTMDAFASVISNNLNIAMKFLSVITIVLTVPTIVTSALGMNVAGIPFANNPYGFWIVVGISLL
;
A
#
# COMPACT_ATOMS: atom_id res chain seq x y z
N ASP A 1 -35.19 14.76 -3.92
CA ASP A 1 -34.54 15.30 -2.69
C ASP A 1 -33.03 15.41 -2.73
N LEU A 2 -32.42 15.07 -3.87
CA LEU A 2 -30.95 15.23 -4.07
C LEU A 2 -30.53 16.70 -4.27
N HIS A 3 -31.47 17.61 -4.54
CA HIS A 3 -31.19 19.02 -4.76
C HIS A 3 -30.93 19.85 -3.49
N LEU A 4 -31.28 19.33 -2.30
CA LEU A 4 -31.18 20.03 -1.02
C LEU A 4 -29.91 19.72 -0.22
N LEU A 5 -29.12 18.74 -0.64
CA LEU A 5 -27.86 18.42 0.03
C LEU A 5 -26.72 19.32 -0.47
N SER A 6 -25.98 19.93 0.44
CA SER A 6 -24.81 20.74 0.11
C SER A 6 -23.76 19.90 -0.66
N ARG A 7 -22.92 20.54 -1.47
CA ARG A 7 -21.85 19.86 -2.23
C ARG A 7 -20.96 19.00 -1.34
N ARG A 8 -20.69 19.42 -0.11
CA ARG A 8 -19.93 18.67 0.91
C ARG A 8 -20.68 17.43 1.42
N GLN A 9 -21.99 17.55 1.68
CA GLN A 9 -22.80 16.42 2.13
C GLN A 9 -23.00 15.38 1.04
N ARG A 10 -23.12 15.80 -0.23
CA ARG A 10 -23.14 14.88 -1.39
C ARG A 10 -21.81 14.13 -1.52
N GLN A 11 -20.67 14.78 -1.33
CA GLN A 11 -19.36 14.14 -1.34
C GLN A 11 -19.18 13.15 -0.19
N MET A 12 -19.64 13.48 1.04
CA MET A 12 -19.62 12.55 2.17
C MET A 12 -20.54 11.34 1.94
N CYS A 13 -21.74 11.54 1.40
CA CYS A 13 -22.66 10.43 1.13
C CYS A 13 -22.15 9.44 0.08
N ILE A 14 -21.32 9.89 -0.87
CA ILE A 14 -20.73 9.01 -1.89
C ILE A 14 -19.45 8.34 -1.34
N ARG A 15 -18.69 9.02 -0.50
CA ARG A 15 -17.41 8.53 0.03
C ARG A 15 -17.55 7.36 1.02
N ASP A 16 -18.69 7.25 1.71
CA ASP A 16 -18.94 6.22 2.74
C ASP A 16 -19.82 5.05 2.24
N ARG A 17 -20.12 4.98 0.95
CA ARG A 17 -21.01 3.94 0.42
C ARG A 17 -20.21 2.74 -0.06
N ARG A 18 -20.40 1.61 0.64
CA ARG A 18 -19.89 0.29 0.21
C ARG A 18 -20.43 -0.08 -1.17
N SER A 19 -19.61 -0.76 -1.96
CA SER A 19 -19.99 -1.35 -3.24
C SER A 19 -21.29 -2.16 -3.07
N ARG A 20 -22.30 -1.87 -3.90
CA ARG A 20 -23.63 -2.47 -3.81
C ARG A 20 -24.41 -2.35 -5.11
N ILE A 21 -25.40 -3.21 -5.27
CA ILE A 21 -26.45 -3.07 -6.28
C ILE A 21 -27.78 -2.83 -5.57
N GLN A 22 -28.56 -1.91 -6.09
CA GLN A 22 -29.88 -1.57 -5.58
C GLN A 22 -30.84 -1.49 -6.78
N VAL A 23 -31.86 -2.32 -6.73
CA VAL A 23 -32.90 -2.40 -7.78
C VAL A 23 -34.14 -1.67 -7.26
N GLU A 24 -34.59 -0.69 -8.03
CA GLU A 24 -35.79 0.07 -7.81
C GLU A 24 -36.74 -0.14 -8.99
N GLU A 25 -38.00 0.29 -8.87
CA GLU A 25 -39.02 0.08 -9.93
C GLU A 25 -38.61 0.65 -11.31
N ASN A 26 -37.94 1.80 -11.33
CA ASN A 26 -37.61 2.53 -12.56
C ASN A 26 -36.12 2.56 -12.90
N TYR A 27 -35.23 2.08 -12.03
CA TYR A 27 -33.79 2.08 -12.26
C TYR A 27 -33.07 1.07 -11.42
N THR A 28 -31.92 0.64 -11.91
CA THR A 28 -30.94 -0.14 -11.12
C THR A 28 -29.71 0.72 -10.87
N LEU A 29 -29.34 0.88 -9.59
CA LEU A 29 -28.15 1.59 -9.17
C LEU A 29 -27.05 0.56 -8.82
N ILE A 30 -25.92 0.69 -9.48
CA ILE A 30 -24.72 -0.10 -9.21
C ILE A 30 -23.67 0.86 -8.67
N ILE A 31 -23.15 0.60 -7.48
CA ILE A 31 -22.03 1.34 -6.90
C ILE A 31 -20.88 0.36 -6.71
N LEU A 32 -19.74 0.70 -7.24
CA LEU A 32 -18.48 -0.05 -7.12
C LEU A 32 -17.33 0.92 -6.92
N ASP A 33 -16.19 0.38 -6.49
CA ASP A 33 -14.98 1.17 -6.34
C ASP A 33 -14.11 1.02 -7.59
N ILE A 34 -13.49 2.13 -8.00
CA ILE A 34 -12.52 2.16 -9.09
C ILE A 34 -11.16 2.63 -8.55
N PRO A 35 -10.05 2.09 -9.08
CA PRO A 35 -8.71 2.50 -8.66
C PRO A 35 -8.34 3.85 -9.27
N THR A 36 -7.62 4.65 -8.51
CA THR A 36 -7.10 5.94 -8.96
C THR A 36 -5.74 6.23 -8.34
N ILE A 37 -5.04 7.19 -8.93
CA ILE A 37 -3.74 7.67 -8.46
C ILE A 37 -3.87 9.14 -8.14
N GLU A 38 -3.32 9.55 -7.01
CA GLU A 38 -3.18 10.96 -6.63
C GLU A 38 -1.71 11.27 -6.36
N GLU A 39 -1.21 12.30 -6.95
CA GLU A 39 0.12 12.80 -6.67
C GLU A 39 0.07 13.78 -5.49
N ARG A 40 0.79 13.44 -4.40
CA ARG A 40 0.94 14.28 -3.21
C ARG A 40 2.43 14.46 -2.89
N LYS A 41 2.91 15.69 -2.89
CA LYS A 41 4.30 16.03 -2.55
C LYS A 41 5.33 15.25 -3.39
N GLY A 42 5.07 15.05 -4.69
CA GLY A 42 5.94 14.33 -5.60
C GLY A 42 5.94 12.80 -5.41
N ARG A 43 4.93 12.25 -4.71
CA ARG A 43 4.72 10.81 -4.56
C ARG A 43 3.35 10.42 -5.08
N GLU A 44 3.27 9.26 -5.70
CA GLU A 44 2.01 8.69 -6.17
C GLU A 44 1.38 7.84 -5.07
N TYR A 45 0.14 8.13 -4.75
CA TYR A 45 -0.69 7.37 -3.83
C TYR A 45 -1.78 6.65 -4.60
N PHE A 46 -1.88 5.36 -4.41
CA PHE A 46 -2.91 4.52 -5.01
C PHE A 46 -4.06 4.37 -4.02
N TYR A 47 -5.25 4.71 -4.44
CA TYR A 47 -6.44 4.59 -3.61
C TYR A 47 -7.66 4.29 -4.48
N THR A 48 -8.81 4.16 -3.88
CA THR A 48 -10.06 3.86 -4.59
C THR A 48 -11.10 4.93 -4.36
N ILE A 49 -11.92 5.15 -5.36
CA ILE A 49 -13.05 6.08 -5.31
C ILE A 49 -14.33 5.38 -5.74
N PRO A 50 -15.48 5.77 -5.17
CA PRO A 50 -16.75 5.21 -5.58
C PRO A 50 -17.14 5.67 -7.00
N PHE A 51 -17.64 4.73 -7.77
CA PHE A 51 -18.16 4.89 -9.10
C PHE A 51 -19.59 4.38 -9.16
N GLY A 52 -20.51 5.24 -9.59
CA GLY A 52 -21.93 4.92 -9.69
C GLY A 52 -22.37 4.75 -11.14
N ILE A 53 -23.13 3.69 -11.41
CA ILE A 53 -23.81 3.44 -12.67
C ILE A 53 -25.31 3.38 -12.38
N ILE A 54 -26.10 4.22 -13.02
CA ILE A 54 -27.55 4.20 -12.95
C ILE A 54 -28.07 3.70 -14.29
N PHE A 55 -28.68 2.53 -14.28
CA PHE A 55 -29.27 1.89 -15.45
C PHE A 55 -30.79 2.09 -15.42
N THR A 56 -31.34 2.65 -16.48
CA THR A 56 -32.79 2.87 -16.67
C THR A 56 -33.24 2.22 -17.99
N ASP A 57 -34.52 2.17 -18.25
CA ASP A 57 -35.06 1.63 -19.50
C ASP A 57 -34.53 2.29 -20.77
N LYS A 58 -34.15 3.56 -20.69
CA LYS A 58 -33.70 4.34 -21.85
C LYS A 58 -32.28 4.81 -21.80
N TYR A 59 -31.73 5.03 -20.61
CA TYR A 59 -30.45 5.71 -20.42
C TYR A 59 -29.55 4.98 -19.43
N ILE A 60 -28.24 5.20 -19.56
CA ILE A 60 -27.23 4.89 -18.56
C ILE A 60 -26.60 6.20 -18.12
N PHE A 61 -26.54 6.40 -16.80
CA PHE A 61 -25.82 7.55 -16.22
C PHE A 61 -24.64 7.00 -15.44
N THR A 62 -23.47 7.57 -15.66
CA THR A 62 -22.27 7.28 -14.86
C THR A 62 -21.93 8.48 -13.98
N VAL A 63 -21.60 8.22 -12.73
CA VAL A 63 -21.27 9.25 -11.74
C VAL A 63 -19.90 8.91 -11.14
N CYS A 64 -18.94 9.80 -11.33
CA CYS A 64 -17.61 9.69 -10.77
C CYS A 64 -17.18 11.02 -10.14
N LEU A 65 -16.37 10.96 -9.09
CA LEU A 65 -15.90 12.16 -8.36
C LEU A 65 -14.74 12.86 -9.04
N VAL A 66 -13.95 12.12 -9.81
CA VAL A 66 -12.78 12.58 -10.57
C VAL A 66 -12.79 11.97 -11.95
N ASP A 67 -12.07 12.57 -12.86
CA ASP A 67 -11.84 11.98 -14.18
C ASP A 67 -11.20 10.60 -14.03
N SER A 68 -11.87 9.60 -14.59
CA SER A 68 -11.44 8.21 -14.45
C SER A 68 -10.99 7.66 -15.79
N PRO A 69 -9.78 7.06 -15.84
CA PRO A 69 -9.33 6.36 -17.03
C PRO A 69 -10.25 5.20 -17.45
N VAL A 70 -11.09 4.68 -16.53
CA VAL A 70 -12.14 3.69 -16.86
C VAL A 70 -13.13 4.27 -17.88
N LEU A 71 -13.55 5.52 -17.71
CA LEU A 71 -14.49 6.18 -18.59
C LEU A 71 -13.83 6.82 -19.81
N THR A 72 -12.66 7.42 -19.64
CA THR A 72 -11.94 8.14 -20.70
C THR A 72 -11.70 7.26 -21.93
N VAL A 73 -11.44 5.97 -21.75
CA VAL A 73 -11.21 5.03 -22.86
C VAL A 73 -12.45 4.88 -23.76
N PHE A 74 -13.65 4.96 -23.17
CA PHE A 74 -14.91 4.92 -23.92
C PHE A 74 -15.16 6.26 -24.64
N MET A 75 -14.83 7.37 -24.02
CA MET A 75 -14.97 8.72 -24.61
C MET A 75 -14.00 8.90 -25.79
N ASP A 76 -12.82 8.33 -25.71
CA ASP A 76 -11.79 8.38 -26.75
C ASP A 76 -12.06 7.38 -27.90
N GLY A 77 -13.11 6.54 -27.81
CA GLY A 77 -13.43 5.54 -28.83
C GLY A 77 -12.41 4.40 -28.95
N ARG A 78 -11.63 4.15 -27.88
CA ARG A 78 -10.56 3.10 -27.88
C ARG A 78 -11.09 1.70 -27.55
N VAL A 79 -12.37 1.59 -27.18
CA VAL A 79 -13.00 0.31 -26.84
C VAL A 79 -13.57 -0.33 -28.10
N LYS A 80 -13.11 -1.54 -28.41
CA LYS A 80 -13.65 -2.31 -29.54
C LYS A 80 -15.07 -2.78 -29.22
N ASP A 81 -15.91 -2.91 -30.25
CA ASP A 81 -17.28 -3.41 -30.15
C ASP A 81 -18.15 -2.66 -29.14
N PHE A 82 -17.85 -1.36 -28.95
CA PHE A 82 -18.62 -0.46 -28.10
C PHE A 82 -19.79 0.15 -28.88
N TYR A 83 -21.00 -0.14 -28.38
CA TYR A 83 -22.24 0.40 -28.95
C TYR A 83 -23.13 0.89 -27.82
N THR A 84 -23.55 2.15 -27.88
CA THR A 84 -24.36 2.79 -26.82
C THR A 84 -25.75 2.15 -26.67
N TYR A 85 -26.29 1.51 -27.71
CA TYR A 85 -27.58 0.81 -27.66
C TYR A 85 -27.46 -0.56 -26.96
N LYS A 86 -26.28 -1.21 -26.93
CA LYS A 86 -26.03 -2.44 -26.20
C LYS A 86 -25.70 -2.12 -24.73
N ARG A 87 -26.69 -1.67 -23.98
CA ARG A 87 -26.51 -1.10 -22.64
C ARG A 87 -25.94 -2.05 -21.62
N THR A 88 -26.40 -3.30 -21.59
CA THR A 88 -25.87 -4.35 -20.70
C THR A 88 -24.40 -4.61 -20.98
N ARG A 89 -24.05 -4.79 -22.27
CA ARG A 89 -22.67 -4.98 -22.70
C ARG A 89 -21.79 -3.80 -22.30
N PHE A 90 -22.28 -2.58 -22.41
CA PHE A 90 -21.56 -1.40 -21.98
C PHE A 90 -21.26 -1.41 -20.48
N ILE A 91 -22.20 -1.81 -19.62
CA ILE A 91 -21.97 -1.95 -18.18
C ILE A 91 -20.85 -2.99 -17.95
N TYR A 92 -20.93 -4.16 -18.57
CA TYR A 92 -19.95 -5.22 -18.38
C TYR A 92 -18.57 -4.82 -18.92
N GLN A 93 -18.49 -4.09 -20.02
CA GLN A 93 -17.23 -3.53 -20.52
C GLN A 93 -16.62 -2.52 -19.52
N MET A 94 -17.43 -1.67 -18.88
CA MET A 94 -16.91 -0.78 -17.81
C MET A 94 -16.39 -1.57 -16.62
N LEU A 95 -17.10 -2.62 -16.20
CA LEU A 95 -16.67 -3.50 -15.09
C LEU A 95 -15.39 -4.26 -15.44
N TYR A 96 -15.29 -4.77 -16.64
CA TYR A 96 -14.07 -5.42 -17.16
C TYR A 96 -12.89 -4.47 -17.17
N ARG A 97 -13.12 -3.26 -17.67
CA ARG A 97 -12.08 -2.23 -17.67
C ARG A 97 -11.63 -1.85 -16.27
N ASN A 98 -12.58 -1.79 -15.32
CA ASN A 98 -12.25 -1.55 -13.91
C ASN A 98 -11.35 -2.66 -13.34
N ALA A 99 -11.71 -3.93 -13.50
CA ALA A 99 -10.91 -5.06 -13.03
C ALA A 99 -9.49 -5.04 -13.65
N THR A 100 -9.41 -4.85 -14.96
CA THR A 100 -8.13 -4.73 -15.67
C THR A 100 -7.28 -3.56 -15.17
N MET A 101 -7.88 -2.43 -14.80
CA MET A 101 -7.15 -1.30 -14.22
C MET A 101 -6.59 -1.59 -12.84
N PHE A 102 -7.33 -2.30 -11.98
CA PHE A 102 -6.78 -2.77 -10.71
C PHE A 102 -5.54 -3.62 -10.95
N LEU A 103 -5.58 -4.58 -11.90
CA LEU A 103 -4.42 -5.41 -12.25
C LEU A 103 -3.23 -4.58 -12.76
N GLN A 104 -3.48 -3.56 -13.57
CA GLN A 104 -2.43 -2.66 -14.05
C GLN A 104 -1.78 -1.88 -12.91
N TYR A 105 -2.58 -1.34 -11.99
CA TYR A 105 -2.07 -0.58 -10.85
C TYR A 105 -1.36 -1.48 -9.83
N LEU A 106 -1.82 -2.71 -9.64
CA LEU A 106 -1.12 -3.70 -8.83
C LEU A 106 0.28 -3.99 -9.36
N LYS A 107 0.44 -4.14 -10.68
CA LYS A 107 1.76 -4.31 -11.31
C LYS A 107 2.66 -3.07 -11.13
N ILE A 108 2.09 -1.87 -11.13
CA ILE A 108 2.85 -0.63 -10.86
C ILE A 108 3.30 -0.58 -9.41
N ILE A 109 2.42 -0.95 -8.46
CA ILE A 109 2.75 -1.02 -7.03
C ILE A 109 3.88 -2.03 -6.78
N ASP A 110 3.79 -3.22 -7.37
CA ASP A 110 4.80 -4.28 -7.29
C ASP A 110 6.17 -3.76 -7.76
N LYS A 111 6.23 -3.19 -8.97
CA LYS A 111 7.45 -2.61 -9.49
C LYS A 111 8.03 -1.51 -8.60
N LYS A 112 7.17 -0.64 -8.05
CA LYS A 112 7.61 0.40 -7.11
C LYS A 112 8.12 -0.18 -5.79
N SER A 113 7.49 -1.24 -5.30
CA SER A 113 7.96 -1.96 -4.11
C SER A 113 9.39 -2.46 -4.32
N ASP A 114 9.68 -3.10 -5.47
CA ASP A 114 11.03 -3.54 -5.83
C ASP A 114 12.05 -2.40 -5.90
N GLU A 115 11.64 -1.24 -6.43
CA GLU A 115 12.50 -0.06 -6.52
C GLU A 115 12.82 0.52 -5.13
N VAL A 116 11.85 0.57 -4.24
CA VAL A 116 12.01 1.04 -2.86
C VAL A 116 12.86 0.05 -2.06
N GLU A 117 12.64 -1.26 -2.22
CA GLU A 117 13.44 -2.30 -1.59
C GLU A 117 14.92 -2.17 -1.94
N LYS A 118 15.25 -1.99 -3.23
CA LYS A 118 16.64 -1.77 -3.68
C LYS A 118 17.28 -0.53 -3.05
N LYS A 119 16.51 0.57 -2.94
CA LYS A 119 16.99 1.80 -2.27
C LYS A 119 17.22 1.56 -0.79
N LEU A 120 16.34 0.82 -0.13
CA LEU A 120 16.44 0.51 1.29
C LEU A 120 17.68 -0.33 1.62
N HIS A 121 18.05 -1.28 0.75
CA HIS A 121 19.29 -2.04 0.87
C HIS A 121 20.55 -1.15 0.86
N ILE A 122 20.51 -0.04 0.12
CA ILE A 122 21.66 0.86 -0.03
C ILE A 122 21.70 1.92 1.08
N SER A 123 20.55 2.57 1.38
CA SER A 123 20.52 3.78 2.19
C SER A 123 19.99 3.59 3.60
N GLN A 124 19.20 2.56 3.86
CA GLN A 124 18.54 2.26 5.15
C GLN A 124 17.85 3.49 5.79
N ARG A 125 17.29 4.39 4.98
CA ARG A 125 16.64 5.61 5.46
C ARG A 125 15.19 5.34 5.85
N ASN A 126 14.71 6.04 6.87
CA ASN A 126 13.31 5.97 7.29
C ASN A 126 12.31 6.38 6.20
N GLN A 127 12.78 7.12 5.19
CA GLN A 127 11.94 7.61 4.11
C GLN A 127 11.46 6.49 3.20
N GLU A 128 12.31 5.53 2.89
CA GLU A 128 12.00 4.35 2.07
C GLU A 128 11.03 3.42 2.81
N LEU A 129 11.19 3.27 4.15
CA LEU A 129 10.25 2.51 4.97
C LEU A 129 8.84 3.15 4.97
N ILE A 130 8.76 4.48 5.03
CA ILE A 130 7.48 5.19 4.95
C ILE A 130 6.83 4.98 3.57
N GLU A 131 7.63 4.97 2.50
CA GLU A 131 7.12 4.72 1.15
C GLU A 131 6.58 3.29 1.01
N MET A 132 7.25 2.29 1.58
CA MET A 132 6.75 0.91 1.65
C MET A 132 5.42 0.82 2.42
N LEU A 133 5.30 1.50 3.57
CA LEU A 133 4.05 1.58 4.33
C LEU A 133 2.90 2.22 3.52
N ASP A 134 3.18 3.22 2.70
CA ASP A 134 2.17 3.86 1.87
C ASP A 134 1.73 2.93 0.72
N LEU A 135 2.64 2.12 0.16
CA LEU A 135 2.30 1.07 -0.81
C LEU A 135 1.45 -0.04 -0.16
N GLU A 136 1.80 -0.48 1.06
CA GLU A 136 1.01 -1.47 1.81
C GLU A 136 -0.42 -0.99 2.08
N LYS A 137 -0.60 0.26 2.51
CA LYS A 137 -1.94 0.87 2.66
C LYS A 137 -2.72 0.85 1.35
N SER A 138 -2.05 1.12 0.22
CA SER A 138 -2.67 1.09 -1.09
C SER A 138 -3.19 -0.30 -1.45
N LEU A 139 -2.42 -1.35 -1.13
CA LEU A 139 -2.84 -2.75 -1.33
C LEU A 139 -4.03 -3.13 -0.44
N VAL A 140 -4.07 -2.63 0.81
CA VAL A 140 -5.22 -2.82 1.72
C VAL A 140 -6.49 -2.16 1.15
N TYR A 141 -6.38 -0.93 0.63
CA TYR A 141 -7.51 -0.26 -0.03
C TYR A 141 -7.98 -1.04 -1.25
N PHE A 142 -7.06 -1.49 -2.09
CA PHE A 142 -7.39 -2.26 -3.30
C PHE A 142 -8.06 -3.59 -2.95
N THR A 143 -7.51 -4.35 -2.01
CA THR A 143 -8.10 -5.62 -1.56
C THR A 143 -9.51 -5.43 -1.01
N THR A 144 -9.71 -4.39 -0.21
CA THR A 144 -11.03 -4.09 0.39
C THR A 144 -12.04 -3.72 -0.69
N SER A 145 -11.67 -2.86 -1.64
CA SER A 145 -12.54 -2.42 -2.73
C SER A 145 -12.83 -3.53 -3.72
N LEU A 146 -11.83 -4.34 -4.10
CA LEU A 146 -12.02 -5.50 -4.99
C LEU A 146 -12.97 -6.53 -4.41
N ARG A 147 -12.88 -6.82 -3.10
CA ARG A 147 -13.84 -7.70 -2.39
C ARG A 147 -15.25 -7.09 -2.36
N GLY A 148 -15.36 -5.77 -2.19
CA GLY A 148 -16.63 -5.08 -2.29
C GLY A 148 -17.22 -5.19 -3.70
N ASN A 149 -16.40 -5.03 -4.73
CA ASN A 149 -16.80 -5.19 -6.11
C ASN A 149 -17.19 -6.63 -6.44
N GLU A 150 -16.50 -7.64 -5.90
CA GLU A 150 -16.84 -9.07 -6.06
C GLU A 150 -18.28 -9.35 -5.63
N VAL A 151 -18.71 -8.82 -4.47
CA VAL A 151 -20.08 -8.97 -3.99
C VAL A 151 -21.10 -8.35 -4.97
N VAL A 152 -20.74 -7.23 -5.61
CA VAL A 152 -21.60 -6.59 -6.64
C VAL A 152 -21.66 -7.46 -7.89
N LEU A 153 -20.53 -7.99 -8.36
CA LEU A 153 -20.45 -8.86 -9.53
C LEU A 153 -21.25 -10.15 -9.34
N GLU A 154 -21.14 -10.79 -8.17
CA GLU A 154 -21.95 -11.98 -7.85
C GLU A 154 -23.44 -11.69 -7.81
N LYS A 155 -23.85 -10.52 -7.28
CA LYS A 155 -25.25 -10.09 -7.31
C LYS A 155 -25.71 -9.79 -8.73
N LEU A 156 -24.89 -9.18 -9.58
CA LEU A 156 -25.19 -8.97 -10.99
C LEU A 156 -25.41 -10.30 -11.71
N MET A 157 -24.60 -11.30 -11.42
CA MET A 157 -24.74 -12.63 -12.00
C MET A 157 -26.06 -13.33 -11.65
N ARG A 158 -26.63 -13.00 -10.47
CA ARG A 158 -27.93 -13.57 -10.01
C ARG A 158 -29.13 -12.69 -10.35
N ASN A 159 -28.89 -11.43 -10.75
CA ASN A 159 -29.94 -10.44 -10.95
C ASN A 159 -30.57 -10.58 -12.35
N THR A 160 -31.88 -10.67 -12.41
CA THR A 160 -32.67 -10.73 -13.65
C THR A 160 -33.21 -9.38 -14.10
N SER A 161 -33.01 -8.31 -13.31
CA SER A 161 -33.54 -6.97 -13.63
C SER A 161 -32.78 -6.27 -14.76
N ILE A 162 -31.57 -6.75 -15.09
CA ILE A 162 -30.80 -6.28 -16.24
C ILE A 162 -30.95 -7.34 -17.34
N PRO A 163 -31.43 -6.98 -18.54
CA PRO A 163 -31.56 -7.91 -19.66
C PRO A 163 -30.22 -8.60 -19.96
N ARG A 164 -30.23 -9.93 -20.11
CA ARG A 164 -29.04 -10.70 -20.47
C ARG A 164 -29.13 -11.17 -21.91
N TYR A 165 -28.01 -11.18 -22.55
CA TYR A 165 -27.82 -11.74 -23.88
C TYR A 165 -26.70 -12.77 -23.78
N GLU A 166 -26.75 -13.86 -24.55
CA GLU A 166 -25.76 -14.95 -24.49
C GLU A 166 -24.32 -14.44 -24.64
N ASP A 167 -24.08 -13.54 -25.59
CA ASP A 167 -22.77 -12.91 -25.81
C ASP A 167 -22.26 -12.05 -24.62
N ASP A 168 -23.12 -11.65 -23.70
CA ASP A 168 -22.78 -10.82 -22.56
C ASP A 168 -22.53 -11.64 -21.29
N GLU A 169 -22.97 -12.90 -21.21
CA GLU A 169 -22.71 -13.77 -20.06
C GLU A 169 -21.21 -14.12 -19.97
N GLU A 170 -20.57 -14.49 -21.09
CA GLU A 170 -19.15 -14.75 -21.17
C GLU A 170 -18.34 -13.54 -20.69
N LEU A 171 -18.73 -12.33 -21.12
CA LEU A 171 -18.05 -11.10 -20.69
C LEU A 171 -18.19 -10.86 -19.18
N LEU A 172 -19.34 -11.17 -18.57
CA LEU A 172 -19.51 -11.03 -17.12
C LEU A 172 -18.69 -12.07 -16.35
N GLU A 173 -18.59 -13.30 -16.86
CA GLU A 173 -17.71 -14.33 -16.29
C GLU A 173 -16.25 -13.88 -16.33
N ASP A 174 -15.79 -13.34 -17.45
CA ASP A 174 -14.44 -12.78 -17.59
C ASP A 174 -14.19 -11.67 -16.56
N VAL A 175 -15.14 -10.77 -16.35
CA VAL A 175 -15.03 -9.71 -15.31
C VAL A 175 -14.82 -10.32 -13.93
N ILE A 176 -15.57 -11.36 -13.60
CA ILE A 176 -15.46 -12.03 -12.29
C ILE A 176 -14.09 -12.70 -12.14
N ILE A 177 -13.60 -13.35 -13.18
CA ILE A 177 -12.27 -13.99 -13.19
C ILE A 177 -11.18 -12.94 -12.99
N GLU A 178 -11.19 -11.84 -13.76
CA GLU A 178 -10.22 -10.75 -13.65
C GLU A 178 -10.26 -10.10 -12.27
N ASN A 179 -11.46 -9.89 -11.69
CA ASN A 179 -11.60 -9.32 -10.36
C ASN A 179 -11.04 -10.27 -9.28
N LYS A 180 -11.28 -11.58 -9.39
CA LYS A 180 -10.71 -12.58 -8.49
C LYS A 180 -9.19 -12.63 -8.60
N GLN A 181 -8.66 -12.62 -9.80
CA GLN A 181 -7.22 -12.55 -10.03
C GLN A 181 -6.62 -11.29 -9.38
N ALA A 182 -7.28 -10.13 -9.50
CA ALA A 182 -6.83 -8.91 -8.84
C ALA A 182 -6.82 -9.02 -7.30
N ILE A 183 -7.81 -9.68 -6.71
CA ILE A 183 -7.85 -9.94 -5.26
C ILE A 183 -6.65 -10.78 -4.83
N GLU A 184 -6.40 -11.89 -5.53
CA GLU A 184 -5.28 -12.78 -5.20
C GLU A 184 -3.93 -12.07 -5.37
N MET A 185 -3.74 -11.31 -6.45
CA MET A 185 -2.50 -10.55 -6.67
C MET A 185 -2.31 -9.47 -5.58
N ALA A 186 -3.38 -8.73 -5.22
CA ALA A 186 -3.30 -7.72 -4.17
C ALA A 186 -2.90 -8.34 -2.82
N LYS A 187 -3.42 -9.53 -2.51
CA LYS A 187 -3.05 -10.29 -1.32
C LYS A 187 -1.59 -10.73 -1.35
N ILE A 188 -1.15 -11.34 -2.44
CA ILE A 188 0.24 -11.82 -2.60
C ILE A 188 1.22 -10.66 -2.44
N TYR A 189 0.97 -9.53 -3.10
CA TYR A 189 1.84 -8.36 -3.00
C TYR A 189 1.85 -7.75 -1.59
N SER A 190 0.69 -7.75 -0.89
CA SER A 190 0.62 -7.31 0.50
C SER A 190 1.44 -8.22 1.43
N ASP A 191 1.33 -9.53 1.25
CA ASP A 191 2.07 -10.51 2.06
C ASP A 191 3.59 -10.40 1.81
N ILE A 192 4.01 -10.23 0.55
CA ILE A 192 5.42 -10.01 0.19
C ILE A 192 5.95 -8.72 0.83
N LEU A 193 5.22 -7.62 0.67
CA LEU A 193 5.63 -6.30 1.17
C LEU A 193 5.75 -6.28 2.70
N SER A 194 4.79 -6.88 3.40
CA SER A 194 4.81 -7.03 4.86
C SER A 194 6.01 -7.88 5.31
N GLY A 195 6.26 -9.03 4.66
CA GLY A 195 7.42 -9.87 4.93
C GLY A 195 8.75 -9.16 4.68
N THR A 196 8.84 -8.37 3.63
CA THR A 196 10.02 -7.55 3.33
C THR A 196 10.26 -6.50 4.43
N MET A 197 9.22 -5.82 4.90
CA MET A 197 9.32 -4.84 6.00
C MET A 197 9.79 -5.49 7.30
N ASP A 198 9.29 -6.67 7.64
CA ASP A 198 9.72 -7.44 8.84
C ASP A 198 11.17 -7.86 8.73
N ALA A 199 11.62 -8.29 7.54
CA ALA A 199 13.01 -8.63 7.29
C ALA A 199 13.93 -7.40 7.48
N PHE A 200 13.56 -6.24 6.97
CA PHE A 200 14.32 -5.01 7.16
C PHE A 200 14.35 -4.56 8.62
N ALA A 201 13.26 -4.67 9.37
CA ALA A 201 13.23 -4.38 10.80
C ALA A 201 14.24 -5.26 11.56
N SER A 202 14.34 -6.55 11.18
CA SER A 202 15.32 -7.48 11.75
C SER A 202 16.76 -7.11 11.39
N VAL A 203 17.03 -6.71 10.14
CA VAL A 203 18.36 -6.26 9.70
C VAL A 203 18.78 -4.99 10.44
N ILE A 204 17.90 -4.02 10.59
CA ILE A 204 18.16 -2.78 11.32
C ILE A 204 18.49 -3.09 12.80
N SER A 205 17.70 -3.96 13.43
CA SER A 205 17.95 -4.40 14.81
C SER A 205 19.30 -5.10 14.97
N ASN A 206 19.68 -5.98 14.03
CA ASN A 206 20.97 -6.63 14.03
C ASN A 206 22.13 -5.64 13.87
N ASN A 207 22.02 -4.68 12.95
CA ASN A 207 23.03 -3.64 12.75
C ASN A 207 23.21 -2.77 14.02
N LEU A 208 22.11 -2.44 14.70
CA LEU A 208 22.14 -1.75 15.98
C LEU A 208 22.88 -2.56 17.03
N ASN A 209 22.60 -3.87 17.14
CA ASN A 209 23.29 -4.77 18.07
C ASN A 209 24.80 -4.85 17.80
N ILE A 210 25.21 -4.89 16.53
CA ILE A 210 26.64 -4.87 16.15
C ILE A 210 27.28 -3.55 16.59
N ALA A 211 26.64 -2.40 16.33
CA ALA A 211 27.15 -1.10 16.76
C ALA A 211 27.25 -0.99 18.29
N MET A 212 26.25 -1.50 19.03
CA MET A 212 26.26 -1.54 20.49
C MET A 212 27.37 -2.44 21.05
N LYS A 213 27.60 -3.62 20.43
CA LYS A 213 28.74 -4.49 20.81
C LYS A 213 30.07 -3.77 20.62
N PHE A 214 30.26 -3.11 19.48
CA PHE A 214 31.47 -2.35 19.20
C PHE A 214 31.70 -1.23 20.22
N LEU A 215 30.65 -0.46 20.52
CA LEU A 215 30.72 0.60 21.53
C LEU A 215 31.04 0.04 22.93
N SER A 216 30.43 -1.08 23.30
CA SER A 216 30.70 -1.74 24.58
C SER A 216 32.16 -2.22 24.70
N VAL A 217 32.72 -2.80 23.62
CA VAL A 217 34.13 -3.22 23.59
C VAL A 217 35.05 -2.01 23.77
N ILE A 218 34.83 -0.92 23.02
CA ILE A 218 35.61 0.31 23.15
C ILE A 218 35.53 0.85 24.58
N THR A 219 34.32 0.89 25.16
CA THR A 219 34.11 1.39 26.52
C THR A 219 34.93 0.55 27.53
N ILE A 220 34.88 -0.77 27.44
CA ILE A 220 35.63 -1.66 28.34
C ILE A 220 37.15 -1.42 28.18
N VAL A 221 37.64 -1.42 26.92
CA VAL A 221 39.07 -1.19 26.62
C VAL A 221 39.57 0.15 27.15
N LEU A 222 38.74 1.21 27.17
CA LEU A 222 39.13 2.48 27.74
C LEU A 222 38.92 2.57 29.25
N THR A 223 37.96 1.84 29.81
CA THR A 223 37.61 1.92 31.24
C THR A 223 38.63 1.19 32.09
N VAL A 224 39.14 0.03 31.65
CA VAL A 224 40.11 -0.75 32.44
C VAL A 224 41.42 0.01 32.70
N PRO A 225 42.10 0.60 31.70
CA PRO A 225 43.24 1.48 31.94
C PRO A 225 42.93 2.66 32.85
N THR A 226 41.75 3.27 32.65
CA THR A 226 41.33 4.45 33.46
C THR A 226 41.17 4.09 34.93
N ILE A 227 40.58 2.94 35.25
CA ILE A 227 40.44 2.47 36.64
C ILE A 227 41.82 2.27 37.27
N VAL A 228 42.73 1.57 36.55
CA VAL A 228 44.09 1.33 37.04
C VAL A 228 44.87 2.61 37.32
N THR A 229 44.87 3.52 36.35
CA THR A 229 45.56 4.82 36.49
C THR A 229 44.93 5.73 37.55
N SER A 230 43.59 5.72 37.67
CA SER A 230 42.88 6.47 38.71
C SER A 230 43.17 5.91 40.10
N ALA A 231 43.14 4.60 40.26
CA ALA A 231 43.46 3.95 41.56
C ALA A 231 44.89 4.25 42.02
N LEU A 232 45.85 4.21 41.11
CA LEU A 232 47.27 4.46 41.38
C LEU A 232 47.61 5.97 41.41
N GLY A 233 46.76 6.84 40.91
CA GLY A 233 46.86 8.30 40.96
C GLY A 233 46.26 8.93 42.23
N MET A 234 45.73 8.13 43.15
CA MET A 234 45.16 8.62 44.42
C MET A 234 46.25 9.14 45.36
N ASN A 235 46.05 10.22 46.09
CA ASN A 235 46.97 10.75 47.11
C ASN A 235 46.81 10.03 48.46
N VAL A 236 47.02 8.73 48.49
CA VAL A 236 46.88 7.88 49.67
C VAL A 236 48.26 7.28 50.03
N ALA A 237 48.61 7.21 51.32
CA ALA A 237 49.86 6.59 51.78
C ALA A 237 49.85 5.06 51.50
N GLY A 238 50.96 4.53 50.95
CA GLY A 238 51.10 3.09 50.70
C GLY A 238 50.72 2.63 49.26
N ILE A 239 50.67 3.54 48.31
CA ILE A 239 50.43 3.19 46.91
C ILE A 239 51.60 2.30 46.40
N PRO A 240 51.28 1.13 45.77
CA PRO A 240 52.28 0.29 45.16
C PRO A 240 53.06 1.04 44.07
N PHE A 241 54.39 0.83 44.03
CA PHE A 241 55.32 1.38 43.03
C PHE A 241 55.56 2.95 43.15
N ALA A 242 54.99 3.65 44.11
CA ALA A 242 55.17 5.10 44.26
C ALA A 242 56.62 5.55 44.41
N ASN A 243 57.49 4.77 45.05
CA ASN A 243 58.93 5.05 45.27
C ASN A 243 59.85 4.38 44.23
N ASN A 244 59.30 3.73 43.20
CA ASN A 244 60.12 3.03 42.20
C ASN A 244 60.38 3.95 41.01
N PRO A 245 61.64 4.15 40.57
CA PRO A 245 61.92 5.02 39.39
C PRO A 245 61.29 4.55 38.09
N TYR A 246 60.90 3.26 37.99
CA TYR A 246 60.20 2.69 36.86
C TYR A 246 58.68 2.55 37.09
N GLY A 247 58.17 3.10 38.20
CA GLY A 247 56.78 2.98 38.61
C GLY A 247 55.78 3.41 37.53
N PHE A 248 56.06 4.47 36.83
CA PHE A 248 55.24 4.94 35.70
C PHE A 248 55.10 3.90 34.60
N TRP A 249 56.19 3.30 34.14
CA TRP A 249 56.18 2.33 33.06
C TRP A 249 55.51 1.00 33.45
N ILE A 250 55.64 0.61 34.75
CA ILE A 250 54.97 -0.53 35.33
C ILE A 250 53.45 -0.33 35.30
N VAL A 251 52.96 0.83 35.71
CA VAL A 251 51.55 1.19 35.71
C VAL A 251 50.98 1.23 34.29
N VAL A 252 51.72 1.84 33.35
CA VAL A 252 51.33 1.84 31.94
C VAL A 252 51.27 0.38 31.37
N GLY A 253 52.27 -0.46 31.70
CA GLY A 253 52.27 -1.85 31.28
C GLY A 253 51.08 -2.65 31.83
N ILE A 254 50.74 -2.46 33.11
CA ILE A 254 49.60 -3.14 33.75
C ILE A 254 48.27 -2.61 33.16
N SER A 255 48.18 -1.33 32.78
CA SER A 255 46.95 -0.77 32.23
C SER A 255 46.70 -1.13 30.79
N LEU A 256 47.71 -1.61 30.06
CA LEU A 256 47.61 -2.07 28.66
C LEU A 256 47.44 -3.59 28.50
N LEU A 257 47.61 -4.36 29.59
CA LEU A 257 47.40 -5.80 29.65
C LEU A 257 45.95 -6.14 29.94
#